data_81f9dc25da5b174bea4ed7d8b4ff5a97
#
_entry.id   81f9dc25da5b174bea4ed7d8b4ff5a97
#
_cell.length_a   1.000
_cell.length_b   1.000
_cell.length_c   1.000
_cell.angle_alpha   90.00
_cell.angle_beta   90.00
_cell.angle_gamma   90.00
#
_symmetry.space_group_name_H-M   'P 1'
#
loop_
_entity.id
_entity.type
_entity.pdbx_description
1 polymer ?
#
loop_
_entity_poly.entity_id
_entity_poly.type
_entity_poly.pdbx_seq_one_letter_code
_entity_poly.pdbx_strand_id
1 'polypeptide(L)'
;METNGSTKLLGRYIVADPKICHGQLTFRGTRIFVEDVLEQVASGMAWETIIEEWHNSITKEAITEAVQLATKALLNHTDEFVLEPEPV
;
A
#
# COMPACT_ATOMS: atom_id res chain seq x y z
N MET A 1 -21.89 10.85 -12.75
CA MET A 1 -21.40 10.34 -12.81
C MET A 1 -20.71 9.29 -13.03
N GLU A 2 -20.34 8.74 -13.43
CA GLU A 2 -19.80 7.75 -13.57
C GLU A 2 -19.08 7.20 -12.93
N THR A 3 -18.94 6.42 -12.83
CA THR A 3 -18.25 5.96 -11.80
C THR A 3 -17.47 4.74 -12.06
N ASN A 4 -17.73 3.99 -13.06
CA ASN A 4 -16.93 2.87 -13.45
C ASN A 4 -15.58 3.36 -13.86
N GLY A 5 -14.53 2.83 -13.28
CA GLY A 5 -13.19 3.25 -13.57
C GLY A 5 -12.76 4.48 -12.80
N SER A 6 -13.53 4.86 -11.80
CA SER A 6 -13.14 6.00 -10.97
C SER A 6 -11.98 5.66 -10.07
N THR A 7 -11.15 6.67 -9.82
CA THR A 7 -10.07 6.56 -8.85
C THR A 7 -10.66 6.43 -7.45
N LYS A 8 -10.10 5.52 -6.69
CA LYS A 8 -10.50 5.33 -5.29
C LYS A 8 -9.35 5.72 -4.39
N LEU A 9 -9.64 6.64 -3.47
CA LEU A 9 -8.65 7.08 -2.50
C LEU A 9 -8.79 6.22 -1.25
N LEU A 10 -7.71 5.57 -0.87
CA LEU A 10 -7.71 4.74 0.32
C LEU A 10 -7.17 5.49 1.53
N GLY A 11 -6.84 6.73 1.34
CA GLY A 11 -6.30 7.59 2.35
C GLY A 11 -5.81 8.81 1.64
N ARG A 12 -4.88 9.51 2.25
CA ARG A 12 -4.36 10.72 1.67
C ARG A 12 -3.38 10.43 0.53
N TYR A 13 -2.61 9.34 0.66
CA TYR A 13 -1.48 9.10 -0.23
C TYR A 13 -1.64 7.86 -1.09
N ILE A 14 -2.67 7.06 -0.90
CA ILE A 14 -2.79 5.77 -1.57
C ILE A 14 -4.06 5.76 -2.40
N VAL A 15 -3.92 5.31 -3.65
CA VAL A 15 -5.03 5.30 -4.59
C VAL A 15 -5.08 3.98 -5.33
N ALA A 16 -6.26 3.66 -5.83
CA ALA A 16 -6.47 2.61 -6.81
C ALA A 16 -7.11 3.27 -8.02
N ASP A 17 -6.34 3.47 -9.07
CA ASP A 17 -6.81 4.12 -10.28
C ASP A 17 -6.81 3.10 -11.40
N PRO A 18 -7.98 2.76 -11.95
CA PRO A 18 -8.05 1.75 -13.01
C PRO A 18 -7.21 2.08 -14.22
N LYS A 19 -6.89 3.36 -14.42
CA LYS A 19 -6.08 3.79 -15.56
C LYS A 19 -4.60 3.68 -15.29
N ILE A 20 -4.21 3.40 -14.05
CA ILE A 20 -2.81 3.31 -13.66
C ILE A 20 -2.59 1.92 -13.10
N CYS A 21 -1.68 1.17 -13.73
CA CYS A 21 -1.28 -0.15 -13.24
C CYS A 21 -2.47 -1.06 -12.99
N HIS A 22 -3.51 -0.96 -13.82
CA HIS A 22 -4.69 -1.82 -13.79
C HIS A 22 -5.43 -1.77 -12.45
N GLY A 23 -5.39 -0.62 -11.79
CA GLY A 23 -6.13 -0.46 -10.55
C GLY A 23 -5.43 -0.97 -9.32
N GLN A 24 -4.19 -1.41 -9.43
CA GLN A 24 -3.44 -1.82 -8.24
C GLN A 24 -3.11 -0.60 -7.40
N LEU A 25 -2.88 -0.84 -6.12
CA LEU A 25 -2.61 0.25 -5.19
C LEU A 25 -1.29 0.91 -5.50
N THR A 26 -1.32 2.21 -5.69
CA THR A 26 -0.11 3.01 -5.90
C THR A 26 -0.15 4.21 -5.00
N PHE A 27 1.01 4.86 -4.86
CA PHE A 27 1.04 6.15 -4.18
C PHE A 27 0.54 7.22 -5.14
N ARG A 28 -0.34 8.09 -4.64
CA ARG A 28 -1.00 9.09 -5.45
C ARG A 28 0.00 9.93 -6.21
N GLY A 29 -0.26 10.11 -7.49
CA GLY A 29 0.63 10.89 -8.34
C GLY A 29 1.83 10.14 -8.84
N THR A 30 1.93 8.84 -8.55
CA THR A 30 3.05 8.03 -9.01
C THR A 30 2.54 6.73 -9.58
N ARG A 31 3.45 5.94 -10.14
CA ARG A 31 3.17 4.56 -10.52
C ARG A 31 3.91 3.59 -9.60
N ILE A 32 4.26 4.04 -8.40
CA ILE A 32 4.97 3.23 -7.45
C ILE A 32 3.95 2.36 -6.70
N PHE A 33 4.13 1.05 -6.78
CA PHE A 33 3.24 0.12 -6.10
C PHE A 33 3.44 0.18 -4.60
N VAL A 34 2.32 0.27 -3.88
CA VAL A 34 2.36 0.20 -2.42
C VAL A 34 2.99 -1.12 -1.98
N GLU A 35 2.68 -2.20 -2.70
CA GLU A 35 3.24 -3.51 -2.39
C GLU A 35 4.76 -3.50 -2.37
N ASP A 36 5.38 -2.85 -3.35
CA ASP A 36 6.84 -2.84 -3.43
C ASP A 36 7.45 -2.12 -2.24
N VAL A 37 6.83 -1.02 -1.84
CA VAL A 37 7.35 -0.26 -0.70
C VAL A 37 7.17 -1.04 0.60
N LEU A 38 6.02 -1.70 0.75
CA LEU A 38 5.79 -2.51 1.95
C LEU A 38 6.78 -3.68 2.02
N GLU A 39 7.14 -4.26 0.88
CA GLU A 39 8.15 -5.30 0.87
C GLU A 39 9.51 -4.78 1.29
N GLN A 40 9.84 -3.56 0.88
CA GLN A 40 11.09 -2.95 1.32
C GLN A 40 11.09 -2.70 2.82
N VAL A 41 9.96 -2.25 3.36
CA VAL A 41 9.83 -2.09 4.80
C VAL A 41 10.02 -3.44 5.50
N ALA A 42 9.40 -4.48 4.97
CA ALA A 42 9.46 -5.81 5.58
C ALA A 42 10.87 -6.37 5.55
N SER A 43 11.67 -5.97 4.57
CA SER A 43 13.05 -6.45 4.46
C SER A 43 13.99 -5.76 5.43
N GLY A 44 13.50 -4.76 6.17
CA GLY A 44 14.33 -4.04 7.12
C GLY A 44 15.05 -2.86 6.54
N MET A 45 14.72 -2.48 5.31
CA MET A 45 15.37 -1.32 4.70
C MET A 45 14.96 -0.05 5.44
N ALA A 46 15.94 0.80 5.70
CA ALA A 46 15.64 2.07 6.36
C ALA A 46 14.73 2.92 5.49
N TRP A 47 13.79 3.62 6.13
CA TRP A 47 12.81 4.40 5.37
C TRP A 47 13.47 5.48 4.52
N GLU A 48 14.55 6.07 5.03
CA GLU A 48 15.30 7.07 4.25
C GLU A 48 15.85 6.45 2.97
N THR A 49 16.31 5.21 3.06
CA THR A 49 16.85 4.52 1.90
C THR A 49 15.73 4.20 0.90
N ILE A 50 14.56 3.79 1.42
CA ILE A 50 13.42 3.54 0.55
C ILE A 50 13.06 4.80 -0.23
N ILE A 51 12.99 5.93 0.48
CA ILE A 51 12.63 7.19 -0.15
C ILE A 51 13.65 7.56 -1.22
N GLU A 52 14.93 7.35 -0.95
CA GLU A 52 15.97 7.63 -1.93
C GLU A 52 15.85 6.72 -3.16
N GLU A 53 15.52 5.45 -2.94
CA GLU A 53 15.38 4.51 -4.04
C GLU A 53 14.29 4.94 -5.01
N TRP A 54 13.26 5.59 -4.50
CA TRP A 54 12.15 6.06 -5.33
C TRP A 54 12.31 7.53 -5.68
N HIS A 55 13.54 8.06 -5.59
CA HIS A 55 13.90 9.42 -6.04
C HIS A 55 13.06 10.48 -5.36
N ASN A 56 12.76 10.28 -4.09
CA ASN A 56 11.98 11.22 -3.27
C ASN A 56 10.57 11.43 -3.80
N SER A 57 10.05 10.47 -4.58
CA SER A 57 8.69 10.56 -5.09
C SER A 57 7.64 10.19 -4.06
N ILE A 58 8.05 9.58 -2.95
CA ILE A 58 7.15 9.28 -1.85
C ILE A 58 7.75 9.83 -0.58
N THR A 59 6.90 10.06 0.41
CA THR A 59 7.32 10.68 1.66
C THR A 59 7.21 9.68 2.80
N LYS A 60 7.81 10.04 3.92
CA LYS A 60 7.69 9.24 5.14
C LYS A 60 6.23 9.10 5.54
N GLU A 61 5.47 10.17 5.40
CA GLU A 61 4.04 10.14 5.73
C GLU A 61 3.29 9.14 4.85
N ALA A 62 3.66 9.05 3.58
CA ALA A 62 3.02 8.11 2.68
C ALA A 62 3.32 6.67 3.08
N ILE A 63 4.57 6.40 3.45
CA ILE A 63 4.96 5.06 3.91
C ILE A 63 4.21 4.72 5.19
N THR A 64 4.12 5.68 6.11
CA THR A 64 3.38 5.48 7.35
C THR A 64 1.94 5.10 7.08
N GLU A 65 1.30 5.80 6.14
CA GLU A 65 -0.10 5.49 5.81
C GLU A 65 -0.22 4.08 5.24
N ALA A 66 0.72 3.68 4.38
CA ALA A 66 0.68 2.34 3.81
C ALA A 66 0.77 1.28 4.90
N VAL A 67 1.66 1.48 5.87
CA VAL A 67 1.80 0.53 6.98
C VAL A 67 0.54 0.50 7.83
N GLN A 68 -0.05 1.67 8.08
CA GLN A 68 -1.26 1.75 8.88
C GLN A 68 -2.44 1.07 8.20
N LEU A 69 -2.57 1.24 6.89
CA LEU A 69 -3.64 0.58 6.16
C LEU A 69 -3.44 -0.92 6.11
N ALA A 70 -2.20 -1.37 5.98
CA ALA A 70 -1.91 -2.81 6.01
C ALA A 70 -2.26 -3.39 7.38
N THR A 71 -1.97 -2.66 8.45
CA THR A 71 -2.31 -3.08 9.79
C THR A 71 -3.81 -3.23 9.95
N LYS A 72 -4.57 -2.26 9.46
CA LYS A 72 -6.03 -2.33 9.52
C LYS A 72 -6.56 -3.53 8.75
N ALA A 73 -6.01 -3.78 7.57
CA ALA A 73 -6.46 -4.90 6.77
C ALA A 73 -6.23 -6.22 7.51
N LEU A 74 -5.07 -6.36 8.12
CA LEU A 74 -4.76 -7.57 8.87
C LEU A 74 -5.72 -7.76 10.03
N LEU A 75 -5.99 -6.71 10.78
CA LEU A 75 -6.85 -6.81 11.96
C LEU A 75 -8.31 -6.99 11.61
N ASN A 76 -8.75 -6.38 10.53
CA ASN A 76 -10.17 -6.46 10.14
C ASN A 76 -10.49 -7.72 9.35
N HIS A 77 -9.47 -8.37 8.79
CA HIS A 77 -9.66 -9.55 7.95
C HIS A 77 -8.74 -10.68 8.39
N THR A 78 -8.61 -10.84 9.70
CA THR A 78 -7.68 -11.80 10.27
C THR A 78 -7.88 -13.20 9.72
N ASP A 79 -9.12 -13.58 9.51
CA ASP A 79 -9.44 -14.94 9.03
C ASP A 79 -8.82 -15.22 7.68
N GLU A 80 -8.63 -14.18 6.87
CA GLU A 80 -8.08 -14.36 5.53
C GLU A 80 -6.59 -14.68 5.55
N PHE A 81 -5.94 -14.48 6.69
CA PHE A 81 -4.50 -14.68 6.81
C PHE A 81 -4.12 -15.92 7.59
N VAL A 82 -5.11 -16.71 8.01
CA VAL A 82 -4.85 -17.93 8.74
C VAL A 82 -4.38 -19.00 7.78
N LEU A 83 -3.17 -19.52 8.00
CA LEU A 83 -2.61 -20.54 7.11
C LEU A 83 -3.23 -21.91 7.37
N GLU A 84 -3.41 -22.22 8.65
CA GLU A 84 -4.10 -23.45 9.01
C GLU A 84 -4.66 -23.29 10.39
N PRO A 85 -5.80 -23.94 10.66
CA PRO A 85 -6.41 -23.84 11.97
C PRO A 85 -5.53 -24.45 13.03
N GLU A 86 -5.54 -23.84 14.21
CA GLU A 86 -4.82 -24.41 15.33
C GLU A 86 -5.53 -25.63 15.83
N PRO A 87 -4.80 -26.71 16.13
CA PRO A 87 -5.44 -27.86 16.76
C PRO A 87 -5.86 -27.49 18.16
N VAL A 88 -6.99 -28.03 18.56
CA VAL A 88 -7.55 -27.70 19.86
C VAL A 88 -7.13 -28.70 20.91
#